data_39829ab8fa176c716f402c7a0d8f1d54
#
_entry.id   39829ab8fa176c716f402c7a0d8f1d54
#
_cell.length_a   1.000
_cell.length_b   1.000
_cell.length_c   1.000
_cell.angle_alpha   90.00
_cell.angle_beta   90.00
_cell.angle_gamma   90.00
#
_symmetry.space_group_name_H-M   'P 1'
#
loop_
_entity.id
_entity.type
_entity.pdbx_description
1 polymer ?
#
loop_
_entity_poly.entity_id
_entity_poly.type
_entity_poly.pdbx_seq_one_letter_code
_entity_poly.pdbx_strand_id
1 'polypeptide(L)'
;NYRSTGTILEAAKRFLQNGAPLEGCREQGQKIVIKKHYDSFQEADYLAGKIRALHQQGIAYGEIGIFYRLQSQSEILEKTLQRYGIPCQVSVKKSMQEIPVLHWFFYVLKSICYPEDEASLMQVLCDKQYGEGWTQKKAAKELEKARIEKREAGLRKNSNLLERILCLQEKGTDAEKTENRKETLLAQLHLEAQILPTSASYQKDMHDVKQMLDSLERMDIQNQGLGACLNQLALSGMQLDEQETEQSDKVKLMTLHASKGLEFDYVFLIGVNYGLIPLLSGGMESEEEERRLFFVGMTRAKEYLELSYYTSPDGPRVMPGPGRFLRFLPERLVEAPEDFREQRRDRGSAQAHLQDIKKQIEQARQKENEQVTESASMEQVGSRESVAVDTTARSRRVRHAKYGIGEIVEEKEMQIVVEFPDYGKKEFIRQFAPLEYLDT
;
A
#
# COMPACT_ATOMS: atom_id res chain seq x y z
N ASN A 1 22.93 -7.32 -0.72
CA ASN A 1 22.64 -6.03 -0.10
C ASN A 1 23.87 -5.54 0.66
N TYR A 2 24.46 -4.45 0.20
CA TYR A 2 25.66 -3.81 0.78
C TYR A 2 25.34 -2.66 1.76
N ARG A 3 24.06 -2.40 2.02
CA ARG A 3 23.57 -1.20 2.72
C ARG A 3 23.38 -1.44 4.22
N SER A 4 22.49 -2.38 4.54
CA SER A 4 22.09 -2.66 5.94
C SER A 4 23.04 -3.63 6.61
N THR A 5 23.16 -3.53 7.93
CA THR A 5 23.87 -4.52 8.75
C THR A 5 23.28 -5.91 8.59
N GLY A 6 24.08 -6.93 8.84
CA GLY A 6 23.65 -8.34 8.75
C GLY A 6 22.42 -8.65 9.61
N THR A 7 22.33 -8.04 10.80
CA THR A 7 21.19 -8.17 11.73
C THR A 7 19.87 -7.70 11.11
N ILE A 8 19.87 -6.49 10.52
CA ILE A 8 18.68 -5.91 9.88
C ILE A 8 18.28 -6.74 8.68
N LEU A 9 19.24 -7.10 7.82
CA LEU A 9 18.98 -7.87 6.62
C LEU A 9 18.44 -9.26 6.93
N GLU A 10 18.99 -9.95 7.91
CA GLU A 10 18.53 -11.28 8.33
C GLU A 10 17.11 -11.23 8.88
N ALA A 11 16.77 -10.22 9.68
CA ALA A 11 15.42 -10.03 10.17
C ALA A 11 14.44 -9.70 9.03
N ALA A 12 14.83 -8.84 8.11
CA ALA A 12 14.00 -8.42 6.97
C ALA A 12 13.69 -9.58 6.01
N LYS A 13 14.61 -10.52 5.81
CA LYS A 13 14.39 -11.72 4.96
C LYS A 13 13.14 -12.51 5.33
N ARG A 14 12.68 -12.45 6.59
CA ARG A 14 11.47 -13.13 7.05
C ARG A 14 10.19 -12.62 6.39
N PHE A 15 10.23 -11.45 5.77
CA PHE A 15 9.09 -10.84 5.10
C PHE A 15 9.05 -11.13 3.59
N LEU A 16 10.09 -11.74 3.04
CA LEU A 16 10.14 -12.16 1.64
C LEU A 16 9.65 -13.60 1.52
N GLN A 17 8.60 -13.82 0.76
CA GLN A 17 8.19 -15.15 0.29
C GLN A 17 8.91 -15.40 -1.05
N ASN A 18 9.65 -16.49 -1.16
CA ASN A 18 10.33 -16.92 -2.40
C ASN A 18 11.40 -15.95 -2.96
N GLY A 19 12.01 -15.11 -2.14
CA GLY A 19 13.08 -14.21 -2.57
C GLY A 19 14.37 -14.95 -2.91
N ALA A 20 15.09 -14.46 -3.92
CA ALA A 20 16.47 -14.87 -4.19
C ALA A 20 17.32 -14.69 -2.90
N PRO A 21 18.35 -15.51 -2.69
CA PRO A 21 19.19 -15.40 -1.50
C PRO A 21 19.80 -13.99 -1.44
N LEU A 22 19.36 -13.22 -0.46
CA LEU A 22 19.93 -11.90 -0.18
C LEU A 22 21.20 -12.12 0.64
N GLU A 23 22.33 -12.02 0.00
CA GLU A 23 23.61 -12.01 0.69
C GLU A 23 23.95 -10.61 1.13
N GLY A 24 24.22 -10.44 2.44
CA GLY A 24 24.68 -9.20 3.01
C GLY A 24 26.21 -9.18 3.02
N CYS A 25 26.80 -8.05 2.61
CA CYS A 25 28.26 -7.87 2.62
C CYS A 25 28.74 -7.20 3.93
N ARG A 26 27.82 -6.74 4.79
CA ARG A 26 28.18 -6.05 6.05
C ARG A 26 28.14 -6.98 7.24
N GLU A 27 28.95 -6.67 8.24
CA GLU A 27 29.01 -7.39 9.50
C GLU A 27 27.68 -7.31 10.29
N GLN A 28 27.55 -8.16 11.28
CA GLN A 28 26.44 -8.13 12.23
C GLN A 28 26.46 -6.79 12.98
N GLY A 29 25.36 -6.03 12.88
CA GLY A 29 25.19 -4.77 13.59
C GLY A 29 24.47 -4.93 14.93
N GLN A 30 24.01 -3.80 15.45
CA GLN A 30 23.19 -3.76 16.67
C GLN A 30 21.88 -4.53 16.48
N LYS A 31 21.28 -5.00 17.59
CA LYS A 31 19.95 -5.60 17.57
C LYS A 31 18.90 -4.56 17.19
N ILE A 32 17.87 -5.02 16.51
CA ILE A 32 16.68 -4.21 16.21
C ILE A 32 15.96 -3.93 17.52
N VAL A 33 15.71 -2.66 17.81
CA VAL A 33 15.05 -2.25 19.04
C VAL A 33 13.55 -2.24 18.84
N ILE A 34 12.79 -2.85 19.76
CA ILE A 34 11.33 -2.75 19.78
C ILE A 34 10.93 -1.93 21.00
N LYS A 35 10.14 -0.88 20.77
CA LYS A 35 9.63 0.01 21.83
C LYS A 35 8.11 -0.08 21.93
N LYS A 36 7.64 0.11 23.16
CA LYS A 36 6.22 0.17 23.49
C LYS A 36 5.91 1.58 23.97
N HIS A 37 4.89 2.19 23.37
CA HIS A 37 4.36 3.48 23.80
C HIS A 37 2.87 3.36 24.12
N TYR A 38 2.38 4.27 24.94
CA TYR A 38 0.95 4.31 25.24
C TYR A 38 0.17 4.71 23.98
N ASP A 39 0.53 5.83 23.38
CA ASP A 39 -0.09 6.41 22.19
C ASP A 39 0.93 7.10 21.28
N SER A 40 0.44 7.76 20.24
CA SER A 40 1.25 8.50 19.26
C SER A 40 1.92 9.73 19.86
N PHE A 41 1.34 10.35 20.90
CA PHE A 41 1.93 11.51 21.58
C PHE A 41 3.14 11.12 22.40
N GLN A 42 3.02 10.06 23.20
CA GLN A 42 4.14 9.55 23.99
C GLN A 42 5.29 9.10 23.09
N GLU A 43 4.99 8.47 21.95
CA GLU A 43 5.99 8.08 20.97
C GLU A 43 6.72 9.28 20.38
N ALA A 44 5.98 10.31 19.93
CA ALA A 44 6.57 11.51 19.37
C ALA A 44 7.48 12.26 20.37
N ASP A 45 7.07 12.33 21.63
CA ASP A 45 7.87 12.93 22.70
C ASP A 45 9.15 12.14 22.99
N TYR A 46 9.04 10.80 23.06
CA TYR A 46 10.18 9.90 23.18
C TYR A 46 11.16 10.06 22.00
N LEU A 47 10.64 10.09 20.76
CA LEU A 47 11.47 10.24 19.56
C LEU A 47 12.21 11.58 19.56
N ALA A 48 11.55 12.67 19.95
CA ALA A 48 12.19 13.98 20.05
C ALA A 48 13.37 13.95 21.03
N GLY A 49 13.21 13.33 22.21
CA GLY A 49 14.28 13.13 23.18
C GLY A 49 15.43 12.27 22.63
N LYS A 50 15.08 11.15 21.96
CA LYS A 50 16.05 10.22 21.37
C LYS A 50 16.88 10.86 20.26
N ILE A 51 16.21 11.59 19.35
CA ILE A 51 16.85 12.28 18.21
C ILE A 51 17.78 13.38 18.73
N ARG A 52 17.38 14.14 19.75
CA ARG A 52 18.25 15.12 20.38
C ARG A 52 19.51 14.47 20.97
N ALA A 53 19.35 13.33 21.65
CA ALA A 53 20.50 12.60 22.21
C ALA A 53 21.44 12.07 21.12
N LEU A 54 20.90 11.57 19.99
CA LEU A 54 21.70 11.15 18.84
C LEU A 54 22.46 12.35 18.23
N HIS A 55 21.81 13.49 18.09
CA HIS A 55 22.44 14.69 17.56
C HIS A 55 23.58 15.20 18.48
N GLN A 56 23.39 15.13 19.79
CA GLN A 56 24.45 15.44 20.76
C GLN A 56 25.65 14.48 20.67
N GLN A 57 25.46 13.27 20.15
CA GLN A 57 26.53 12.30 19.86
C GLN A 57 27.18 12.52 18.49
N GLY A 58 26.78 13.56 17.75
CA GLY A 58 27.36 13.93 16.46
C GLY A 58 26.63 13.38 15.23
N ILE A 59 25.46 12.75 15.39
CA ILE A 59 24.65 12.28 14.28
C ILE A 59 23.91 13.45 13.66
N ALA A 60 24.04 13.65 12.35
CA ALA A 60 23.33 14.68 11.64
C ALA A 60 21.82 14.37 11.56
N TYR A 61 20.96 15.37 11.62
CA TYR A 61 19.51 15.17 11.50
C TYR A 61 19.12 14.52 10.16
N GLY A 62 19.84 14.85 9.08
CA GLY A 62 19.63 14.28 7.74
C GLY A 62 19.91 12.77 7.64
N GLU A 63 20.64 12.19 8.61
CA GLU A 63 20.89 10.76 8.69
C GLU A 63 19.77 9.99 9.40
N ILE A 64 18.70 10.70 9.83
CA ILE A 64 17.59 10.14 10.62
C ILE A 64 16.31 10.17 9.79
N GLY A 65 15.69 9.00 9.62
CA GLY A 65 14.38 8.82 8.99
C GLY A 65 13.34 8.30 9.97
N ILE A 66 12.15 8.91 10.00
CA ILE A 66 10.98 8.40 10.73
C ILE A 66 9.94 7.97 9.71
N PHE A 67 9.58 6.69 9.71
CA PHE A 67 8.68 6.08 8.74
C PHE A 67 7.36 5.68 9.39
N TYR A 68 6.29 6.03 8.72
CA TYR A 68 4.92 5.72 9.14
C TYR A 68 4.09 5.19 7.98
N ARG A 69 2.92 4.63 8.29
CA ARG A 69 2.04 4.04 7.26
C ARG A 69 1.06 5.04 6.68
N LEU A 70 0.48 5.90 7.51
CA LEU A 70 -0.53 6.89 7.11
C LEU A 70 0.01 8.30 7.26
N GLN A 71 -0.26 9.15 6.28
CA GLN A 71 0.19 10.55 6.28
C GLN A 71 -0.30 11.33 7.51
N SER A 72 -1.47 11.00 8.05
CA SER A 72 -2.00 11.63 9.26
C SER A 72 -1.10 11.52 10.49
N GLN A 73 -0.20 10.52 10.52
CA GLN A 73 0.76 10.35 11.62
C GLN A 73 1.86 11.43 11.63
N SER A 74 2.11 12.09 10.49
CA SER A 74 3.16 13.11 10.39
C SER A 74 2.86 14.36 11.21
N GLU A 75 1.60 14.73 11.37
CA GLU A 75 1.21 16.00 12.00
C GLU A 75 1.65 16.08 13.48
N ILE A 76 1.46 15.01 14.23
CA ILE A 76 1.87 14.93 15.65
C ILE A 76 3.38 14.96 15.76
N LEU A 77 4.08 14.21 14.90
CA LEU A 77 5.55 14.18 14.86
C LEU A 77 6.12 15.56 14.53
N GLU A 78 5.63 16.19 13.48
CA GLU A 78 6.10 17.50 13.04
C GLU A 78 5.93 18.56 14.14
N LYS A 79 4.73 18.66 14.70
CA LYS A 79 4.45 19.61 15.79
C LYS A 79 5.32 19.34 17.02
N THR A 80 5.55 18.06 17.36
CA THR A 80 6.37 17.71 18.51
C THR A 80 7.84 18.02 18.26
N LEU A 81 8.41 17.62 17.11
CA LEU A 81 9.80 17.94 16.78
C LEU A 81 10.04 19.46 16.72
N GLN A 82 9.13 20.23 16.13
CA GLN A 82 9.20 21.69 16.10
C GLN A 82 9.21 22.29 17.52
N ARG A 83 8.35 21.79 18.43
CA ARG A 83 8.32 22.21 19.83
C ARG A 83 9.65 21.98 20.54
N TYR A 84 10.38 20.91 20.18
CA TYR A 84 11.71 20.60 20.69
C TYR A 84 12.86 21.29 19.95
N GLY A 85 12.53 22.14 18.95
CA GLY A 85 13.54 22.84 18.13
C GLY A 85 14.33 21.92 17.19
N ILE A 86 13.79 20.74 16.85
CA ILE A 86 14.41 19.77 15.96
C ILE A 86 13.95 20.06 14.55
N PRO A 87 14.85 20.41 13.61
CA PRO A 87 14.49 20.63 12.22
C PRO A 87 14.00 19.34 11.58
N CYS A 88 12.82 19.35 11.00
CA CYS A 88 12.26 18.21 10.32
C CYS A 88 11.63 18.60 8.98
N GLN A 89 11.51 17.63 8.09
CA GLN A 89 10.87 17.77 6.78
C GLN A 89 9.94 16.59 6.54
N VAL A 90 8.67 16.89 6.27
CA VAL A 90 7.67 15.89 5.87
C VAL A 90 7.81 15.66 4.38
N SER A 91 8.23 14.45 3.99
CA SER A 91 8.31 14.04 2.59
C SER A 91 6.99 13.41 2.18
N VAL A 92 6.18 14.14 1.45
CA VAL A 92 4.94 13.65 0.87
C VAL A 92 5.22 13.28 -0.58
N LYS A 93 5.37 11.99 -0.86
CA LYS A 93 5.32 11.52 -2.25
C LYS A 93 3.85 11.48 -2.67
N LYS A 94 3.39 12.57 -3.23
CA LYS A 94 2.11 12.57 -3.93
C LYS A 94 2.32 11.88 -5.26
N SER A 95 1.46 10.94 -5.61
CA SER A 95 1.44 10.44 -6.97
C SER A 95 1.06 11.60 -7.91
N MET A 96 1.55 11.57 -9.12
CA MET A 96 1.18 12.56 -10.14
C MET A 96 -0.35 12.73 -10.26
N GLN A 97 -1.10 11.64 -10.02
CA GLN A 97 -2.57 11.63 -10.05
C GLN A 97 -3.22 12.39 -8.88
N GLU A 98 -2.51 12.54 -7.76
CA GLU A 98 -2.99 13.27 -6.58
C GLU A 98 -2.71 14.77 -6.62
N ILE A 99 -1.90 15.22 -7.58
CA ILE A 99 -1.58 16.64 -7.79
C ILE A 99 -2.39 17.13 -9.00
N PRO A 100 -3.43 17.94 -8.79
CA PRO A 100 -4.37 18.29 -9.85
C PRO A 100 -3.70 18.88 -11.10
N VAL A 101 -2.74 19.79 -10.96
CA VAL A 101 -2.03 20.40 -12.09
C VAL A 101 -1.23 19.38 -12.88
N LEU A 102 -0.57 18.42 -12.23
CA LEU A 102 0.22 17.39 -12.90
C LEU A 102 -0.66 16.34 -13.58
N HIS A 103 -1.76 15.98 -12.93
CA HIS A 103 -2.77 15.10 -13.53
C HIS A 103 -3.31 15.73 -14.81
N TRP A 104 -3.74 16.98 -14.78
CA TRP A 104 -4.18 17.73 -15.95
C TRP A 104 -3.08 17.82 -17.01
N PHE A 105 -1.87 18.24 -16.64
CA PHE A 105 -0.77 18.42 -17.57
C PHE A 105 -0.30 17.11 -18.21
N PHE A 106 -0.34 16.01 -17.49
CA PHE A 106 -0.10 14.68 -18.06
C PHE A 106 -1.05 14.38 -19.23
N TYR A 107 -2.34 14.69 -19.09
CA TYR A 107 -3.29 14.52 -20.17
C TYR A 107 -3.09 15.51 -21.32
N VAL A 108 -2.60 16.71 -21.03
CA VAL A 108 -2.16 17.66 -22.08
C VAL A 108 -1.05 17.03 -22.93
N LEU A 109 0.00 16.54 -22.29
CA LEU A 109 1.11 15.90 -23.00
C LEU A 109 0.68 14.62 -23.70
N LYS A 110 -0.18 13.83 -23.07
CA LYS A 110 -0.71 12.61 -23.66
C LYS A 110 -1.54 12.91 -24.92
N SER A 111 -2.40 13.93 -24.89
CA SER A 111 -3.17 14.34 -26.05
C SER A 111 -2.31 14.88 -27.20
N ILE A 112 -1.15 15.47 -26.90
CA ILE A 112 -0.17 15.89 -27.91
C ILE A 112 0.49 14.68 -28.56
N CYS A 113 0.96 13.71 -27.75
CA CYS A 113 1.68 12.53 -28.24
C CYS A 113 0.77 11.52 -28.94
N TYR A 114 -0.49 11.45 -28.54
CA TYR A 114 -1.48 10.49 -29.06
C TYR A 114 -2.72 11.20 -29.58
N PRO A 115 -2.69 11.74 -30.84
CA PRO A 115 -3.81 12.48 -31.42
C PRO A 115 -5.13 11.69 -31.50
N GLU A 116 -5.04 10.36 -31.51
CA GLU A 116 -6.20 9.45 -31.53
C GLU A 116 -6.91 9.36 -30.17
N ASP A 117 -6.24 9.76 -29.07
CA ASP A 117 -6.80 9.69 -27.72
C ASP A 117 -7.68 10.92 -27.40
N GLU A 118 -8.87 10.94 -28.03
CA GLU A 118 -9.87 12.00 -27.81
C GLU A 118 -10.31 12.07 -26.34
N ALA A 119 -10.29 10.96 -25.61
CA ALA A 119 -10.70 10.93 -24.21
C ALA A 119 -9.77 11.79 -23.34
N SER A 120 -8.46 11.69 -23.55
CA SER A 120 -7.46 12.53 -22.88
C SER A 120 -7.66 14.02 -23.21
N LEU A 121 -7.88 14.35 -24.48
CA LEU A 121 -8.15 15.73 -24.92
C LEU A 121 -9.43 16.30 -24.30
N MET A 122 -10.50 15.50 -24.26
CA MET A 122 -11.76 15.91 -23.62
C MET A 122 -11.57 16.17 -22.12
N GLN A 123 -10.79 15.36 -21.43
CA GLN A 123 -10.49 15.56 -20.00
C GLN A 123 -9.75 16.88 -19.78
N VAL A 124 -8.79 17.21 -20.64
CA VAL A 124 -8.05 18.48 -20.59
C VAL A 124 -8.98 19.69 -20.77
N LEU A 125 -9.85 19.65 -21.79
CA LEU A 125 -10.71 20.79 -22.12
C LEU A 125 -11.87 21.00 -21.12
N CYS A 126 -12.36 19.91 -20.52
CA CYS A 126 -13.44 19.96 -19.54
C CYS A 126 -12.96 20.30 -18.12
N ASP A 127 -11.66 20.28 -17.86
CA ASP A 127 -11.12 20.68 -16.56
C ASP A 127 -11.49 22.14 -16.25
N LYS A 128 -12.02 22.38 -15.04
CA LYS A 128 -12.52 23.69 -14.62
C LYS A 128 -11.44 24.61 -14.07
N GLN A 129 -10.35 24.05 -13.62
CA GLN A 129 -9.28 24.79 -12.95
C GLN A 129 -8.17 25.18 -13.92
N TYR A 130 -7.74 24.27 -14.77
CA TYR A 130 -6.59 24.45 -15.65
C TYR A 130 -6.98 24.39 -17.14
N GLY A 131 -8.13 23.80 -17.49
CA GLY A 131 -8.64 23.70 -18.85
C GLY A 131 -9.53 24.88 -19.24
N GLU A 132 -10.36 24.65 -20.27
CA GLU A 132 -11.33 25.65 -20.76
C GLU A 132 -12.65 25.64 -19.95
N GLY A 133 -12.83 24.67 -19.03
CA GLY A 133 -14.03 24.49 -18.25
C GLY A 133 -15.27 24.15 -19.10
N TRP A 134 -15.09 23.60 -20.29
CA TRP A 134 -16.19 23.30 -21.20
C TRP A 134 -16.97 22.06 -20.75
N THR A 135 -18.24 22.00 -21.14
CA THR A 135 -18.99 20.75 -21.05
C THR A 135 -18.55 19.80 -22.17
N GLN A 136 -18.69 18.49 -21.96
CA GLN A 136 -18.32 17.49 -22.96
C GLN A 136 -18.95 17.74 -24.31
N LYS A 137 -20.23 18.16 -24.35
CA LYS A 137 -20.94 18.50 -25.60
C LYS A 137 -20.33 19.70 -26.33
N LYS A 138 -19.89 20.73 -25.55
CA LYS A 138 -19.22 21.91 -26.13
C LYS A 138 -17.83 21.54 -26.63
N ALA A 139 -17.06 20.80 -25.86
CA ALA A 139 -15.74 20.37 -26.26
C ALA A 139 -15.74 19.53 -27.53
N ALA A 140 -16.67 18.57 -27.65
CA ALA A 140 -16.84 17.77 -28.87
C ALA A 140 -17.18 18.62 -30.07
N LYS A 141 -18.12 19.58 -29.92
CA LYS A 141 -18.50 20.50 -31.00
C LYS A 141 -17.36 21.40 -31.47
N GLU A 142 -16.60 21.97 -30.53
CA GLU A 142 -15.47 22.82 -30.88
C GLU A 142 -14.31 22.01 -31.48
N LEU A 143 -14.09 20.76 -31.04
CA LEU A 143 -13.13 19.85 -31.65
C LEU A 143 -13.47 19.53 -33.11
N GLU A 144 -14.73 19.20 -33.37
CA GLU A 144 -15.19 18.92 -34.73
C GLU A 144 -15.09 20.17 -35.64
N LYS A 145 -15.47 21.34 -35.12
CA LYS A 145 -15.32 22.62 -35.78
C LYS A 145 -13.87 22.93 -36.10
N ALA A 146 -12.96 22.79 -35.11
CA ALA A 146 -11.52 23.01 -35.29
C ALA A 146 -10.92 22.08 -36.35
N ARG A 147 -11.38 20.82 -36.45
CA ARG A 147 -10.95 19.87 -37.47
C ARG A 147 -11.42 20.26 -38.88
N ILE A 148 -12.57 20.90 -38.99
CA ILE A 148 -13.08 21.40 -40.26
C ILE A 148 -12.35 22.68 -40.68
N GLU A 149 -12.19 23.65 -39.76
CA GLU A 149 -11.52 24.93 -40.00
C GLU A 149 -10.01 24.78 -40.20
N LYS A 150 -9.40 23.73 -39.70
CA LYS A 150 -7.97 23.38 -39.81
C LYS A 150 -7.52 23.20 -41.27
N ARG A 151 -8.46 22.98 -42.20
CA ARG A 151 -8.15 22.91 -43.63
C ARG A 151 -7.84 24.27 -44.26
N GLU A 152 -8.02 25.38 -43.53
CA GLU A 152 -8.03 26.74 -44.18
C GLU A 152 -7.16 27.82 -43.51
N ALA A 153 -6.61 27.67 -42.28
CA ALA A 153 -5.97 28.82 -41.62
C ALA A 153 -4.79 28.45 -40.68
N GLY A 154 -3.68 29.18 -40.81
CA GLY A 154 -2.56 29.19 -39.88
C GLY A 154 -2.93 29.83 -38.52
N LEU A 155 -2.07 29.61 -37.50
CA LEU A 155 -2.23 30.05 -36.14
C LEU A 155 -2.65 31.52 -35.98
N ARG A 156 -3.77 31.76 -35.31
CA ARG A 156 -4.18 33.08 -34.86
C ARG A 156 -3.54 33.44 -33.52
N LYS A 157 -3.23 34.70 -33.29
CA LYS A 157 -2.56 35.25 -32.14
C LYS A 157 -3.28 35.07 -30.79
N ASN A 158 -4.57 34.67 -30.79
CA ASN A 158 -5.43 34.42 -29.63
C ASN A 158 -6.05 33.01 -29.70
N SER A 159 -5.22 31.98 -29.91
CA SER A 159 -5.69 30.59 -29.93
C SER A 159 -6.07 30.10 -28.54
N ASN A 160 -7.18 29.38 -28.43
CA ASN A 160 -7.58 28.69 -27.21
C ASN A 160 -6.68 27.45 -26.98
N LEU A 161 -6.80 26.81 -25.82
CA LEU A 161 -5.97 25.64 -25.47
C LEU A 161 -6.10 24.51 -26.52
N LEU A 162 -7.30 24.27 -27.02
CA LEU A 162 -7.57 23.26 -28.06
C LEU A 162 -6.73 23.54 -29.32
N GLU A 163 -6.75 24.78 -29.84
CA GLU A 163 -5.98 25.14 -31.06
C GLU A 163 -4.48 24.99 -30.85
N ARG A 164 -3.97 25.32 -29.64
CA ARG A 164 -2.55 25.14 -29.29
C ARG A 164 -2.16 23.67 -29.26
N ILE A 165 -2.98 22.80 -28.65
CA ILE A 165 -2.73 21.36 -28.63
C ILE A 165 -2.75 20.79 -30.05
N LEU A 166 -3.75 21.14 -30.86
CA LEU A 166 -3.88 20.68 -32.25
C LEU A 166 -2.67 21.12 -33.10
N CYS A 167 -2.15 22.33 -32.88
CA CYS A 167 -0.94 22.80 -33.54
C CYS A 167 0.30 22.01 -33.14
N LEU A 168 0.42 21.63 -31.86
CA LEU A 168 1.52 20.80 -31.38
C LEU A 168 1.43 19.37 -31.90
N GLN A 169 0.23 18.82 -32.07
CA GLN A 169 0.02 17.52 -32.72
C GLN A 169 0.52 17.50 -34.16
N GLU A 170 0.34 18.60 -34.91
CA GLU A 170 0.81 18.70 -36.31
C GLU A 170 2.34 18.82 -36.42
N LYS A 171 2.97 19.53 -35.48
CA LYS A 171 4.40 19.68 -35.42
C LYS A 171 5.11 18.42 -34.87
N GLY A 172 4.36 17.45 -34.42
CA GLY A 172 4.59 16.30 -33.57
C GLY A 172 5.96 15.62 -33.62
N THR A 173 6.60 15.52 -34.76
CA THR A 173 7.90 14.87 -34.90
C THR A 173 9.09 15.82 -34.78
N ASP A 174 8.92 17.10 -35.10
CA ASP A 174 10.02 18.06 -35.03
C ASP A 174 10.22 18.63 -33.61
N ALA A 175 9.16 18.71 -32.81
CA ALA A 175 9.24 19.07 -31.39
C ALA A 175 9.95 17.98 -30.53
N GLU A 176 10.01 16.74 -31.03
CA GLU A 176 10.72 15.64 -30.36
C GLU A 176 12.25 15.75 -30.43
N LYS A 177 12.76 16.50 -31.40
CA LYS A 177 14.21 16.60 -31.67
C LYS A 177 14.88 17.89 -31.18
N THR A 178 14.15 18.81 -30.57
CA THR A 178 14.69 20.13 -30.16
C THR A 178 15.41 20.04 -28.81
N GLU A 179 16.62 20.56 -28.74
CA GLU A 179 17.44 20.68 -27.53
C GLU A 179 16.76 21.48 -26.38
N ASN A 180 15.62 22.17 -26.64
CA ASN A 180 14.86 22.99 -25.70
C ASN A 180 13.38 22.63 -25.69
N ARG A 181 13.05 21.33 -25.59
CA ARG A 181 11.65 20.83 -25.58
C ARG A 181 10.81 21.48 -24.48
N LYS A 182 11.37 21.61 -23.27
CA LYS A 182 10.72 22.22 -22.12
C LYS A 182 10.27 23.66 -22.40
N GLU A 183 11.18 24.50 -22.86
CA GLU A 183 10.89 25.90 -23.16
C GLU A 183 9.88 26.04 -24.30
N THR A 184 9.98 25.18 -25.30
CA THR A 184 9.05 25.14 -26.42
C THR A 184 7.63 24.79 -25.98
N LEU A 185 7.47 23.76 -25.13
CA LEU A 185 6.16 23.35 -24.60
C LEU A 185 5.56 24.43 -23.69
N LEU A 186 6.36 25.02 -22.77
CA LEU A 186 5.93 26.10 -21.90
C LEU A 186 5.42 27.30 -22.70
N ALA A 187 6.18 27.72 -23.73
CA ALA A 187 5.86 28.87 -24.56
C ALA A 187 4.65 28.62 -25.49
N GLN A 188 4.61 27.46 -26.18
CA GLN A 188 3.55 27.18 -27.17
C GLN A 188 2.20 26.86 -26.50
N LEU A 189 2.19 26.23 -25.33
CA LEU A 189 0.99 26.00 -24.55
C LEU A 189 0.54 27.23 -23.77
N HIS A 190 1.36 28.29 -23.71
CA HIS A 190 1.12 29.47 -22.88
C HIS A 190 0.76 29.08 -21.42
N LEU A 191 1.50 28.15 -20.84
CA LEU A 191 1.17 27.55 -19.55
C LEU A 191 1.12 28.57 -18.41
N GLU A 192 1.95 29.62 -18.47
CA GLU A 192 1.93 30.70 -17.47
C GLU A 192 0.60 31.49 -17.46
N ALA A 193 -0.06 31.60 -18.61
CA ALA A 193 -1.37 32.23 -18.72
C ALA A 193 -2.53 31.23 -18.45
N GLN A 194 -2.32 29.94 -18.74
CA GLN A 194 -3.29 28.88 -18.51
C GLN A 194 -3.42 28.51 -17.03
N ILE A 195 -2.30 28.43 -16.33
CA ILE A 195 -2.25 28.26 -14.88
C ILE A 195 -2.36 29.66 -14.27
N LEU A 196 -3.59 30.04 -13.89
CA LEU A 196 -3.94 31.40 -13.50
C LEU A 196 -2.98 32.03 -12.47
N PRO A 197 -2.28 33.14 -12.77
CA PRO A 197 -1.31 33.77 -11.86
C PRO A 197 -1.92 34.31 -10.55
N THR A 198 -3.23 34.47 -10.50
CA THR A 198 -3.97 34.94 -9.31
C THR A 198 -4.28 33.83 -8.32
N SER A 199 -4.00 32.58 -8.65
CA SER A 199 -4.15 31.45 -7.73
C SER A 199 -3.08 31.46 -6.65
N ALA A 200 -3.45 31.23 -5.40
CA ALA A 200 -2.51 31.05 -4.30
C ALA A 200 -1.52 29.90 -4.51
N SER A 201 -1.87 28.93 -5.38
CA SER A 201 -1.06 27.76 -5.74
C SER A 201 -0.17 27.98 -6.97
N TYR A 202 -0.28 29.13 -7.67
CA TYR A 202 0.39 29.35 -8.95
C TYR A 202 1.88 29.01 -8.97
N GLN A 203 2.64 29.52 -8.00
CA GLN A 203 4.09 29.28 -7.94
C GLN A 203 4.41 27.80 -7.77
N LYS A 204 3.61 27.12 -6.94
CA LYS A 204 3.73 25.68 -6.70
C LYS A 204 3.34 24.88 -7.95
N ASP A 205 2.21 25.19 -8.55
CA ASP A 205 1.70 24.52 -9.73
C ASP A 205 2.68 24.64 -10.92
N MET A 206 3.23 25.83 -11.14
CA MET A 206 4.23 26.07 -12.16
C MET A 206 5.56 25.36 -11.86
N HIS A 207 5.93 25.30 -10.58
CA HIS A 207 7.12 24.56 -10.16
C HIS A 207 6.94 23.05 -10.42
N ASP A 208 5.81 22.48 -10.02
CA ASP A 208 5.49 21.07 -10.22
C ASP A 208 5.50 20.69 -11.72
N VAL A 209 4.92 21.54 -12.57
CA VAL A 209 4.94 21.35 -14.04
C VAL A 209 6.37 21.39 -14.59
N LYS A 210 7.19 22.34 -14.16
CA LYS A 210 8.60 22.43 -14.58
C LYS A 210 9.40 21.21 -14.15
N GLN A 211 9.21 20.72 -12.93
CA GLN A 211 9.85 19.48 -12.46
C GLN A 211 9.43 18.26 -13.28
N MET A 212 8.16 18.17 -13.67
CA MET A 212 7.70 17.10 -14.55
C MET A 212 8.40 17.14 -15.90
N LEU A 213 8.53 18.31 -16.50
CA LEU A 213 9.25 18.47 -17.77
C LEU A 213 10.74 18.11 -17.64
N ASP A 214 11.41 18.55 -16.56
CA ASP A 214 12.81 18.20 -16.28
C ASP A 214 13.00 16.68 -16.09
N SER A 215 12.02 16.02 -15.49
CA SER A 215 12.03 14.57 -15.31
C SER A 215 11.87 13.84 -16.64
N LEU A 216 10.98 14.32 -17.51
CA LEU A 216 10.78 13.77 -18.84
C LEU A 216 12.03 13.96 -19.73
N GLU A 217 12.71 15.12 -19.66
CA GLU A 217 13.97 15.35 -20.36
C GLU A 217 15.07 14.39 -19.89
N ARG A 218 15.18 14.16 -18.57
CA ARG A 218 16.12 13.18 -17.99
C ARG A 218 15.82 11.74 -18.41
N MET A 219 14.57 11.38 -18.60
CA MET A 219 14.17 10.04 -19.07
C MET A 219 14.49 9.82 -20.55
N ASP A 220 14.49 10.87 -21.36
CA ASP A 220 14.69 10.78 -22.81
C ASP A 220 16.18 10.71 -23.24
N ILE A 221 17.09 10.34 -22.33
CA ILE A 221 18.53 10.18 -22.61
C ILE A 221 18.79 9.21 -23.78
N GLN A 222 17.86 8.27 -24.03
CA GLN A 222 17.95 7.28 -25.10
C GLN A 222 17.18 7.66 -26.38
N ASN A 223 16.69 8.90 -26.49
CA ASN A 223 15.89 9.39 -27.63
C ASN A 223 14.66 8.49 -27.95
N GLN A 224 14.00 7.98 -26.92
CA GLN A 224 12.81 7.13 -27.07
C GLN A 224 11.54 7.90 -27.40
N GLY A 225 11.60 9.24 -27.34
CA GLY A 225 10.48 10.14 -27.58
C GLY A 225 9.57 10.39 -26.36
N LEU A 226 8.88 11.52 -26.39
CA LEU A 226 8.05 12.00 -25.28
C LEU A 226 6.95 10.98 -24.89
N GLY A 227 6.32 10.32 -25.87
CA GLY A 227 5.27 9.33 -25.64
C GLY A 227 5.75 8.11 -24.83
N ALA A 228 6.96 7.60 -25.14
CA ALA A 228 7.55 6.49 -24.39
C ALA A 228 7.89 6.91 -22.96
N CYS A 229 8.44 8.12 -22.78
CA CYS A 229 8.73 8.67 -21.45
C CYS A 229 7.46 8.86 -20.61
N LEU A 230 6.35 9.32 -21.22
CA LEU A 230 5.05 9.44 -20.56
C LEU A 230 4.50 8.09 -20.11
N ASN A 231 4.62 7.06 -20.94
CA ASN A 231 4.20 5.70 -20.58
C ASN A 231 5.04 5.14 -19.42
N GLN A 232 6.35 5.35 -19.45
CA GLN A 232 7.23 4.96 -18.36
C GLN A 232 6.89 5.72 -17.07
N LEU A 233 6.61 7.01 -17.16
CA LEU A 233 6.20 7.86 -16.05
C LEU A 233 4.87 7.39 -15.44
N ALA A 234 3.90 7.01 -16.27
CA ALA A 234 2.63 6.47 -15.83
C ALA A 234 2.78 5.14 -15.07
N LEU A 235 3.72 4.28 -15.47
CA LEU A 235 3.98 2.98 -14.84
C LEU A 235 4.82 3.09 -13.57
N SER A 236 5.83 3.96 -13.56
CA SER A 236 6.77 4.08 -12.42
C SER A 236 6.28 5.03 -11.33
N GLY A 237 5.31 5.88 -11.64
CA GLY A 237 4.92 7.03 -10.82
C GLY A 237 6.00 8.12 -10.85
N MET A 238 5.57 9.38 -10.93
CA MET A 238 6.47 10.51 -10.76
C MET A 238 6.72 10.71 -9.26
N GLN A 239 7.99 10.69 -8.88
CA GLN A 239 8.42 11.17 -7.58
C GLN A 239 8.79 12.64 -7.75
N LEU A 240 7.90 13.53 -7.30
CA LEU A 240 8.28 14.91 -7.12
C LEU A 240 9.13 14.97 -5.86
N ASP A 241 10.41 15.18 -6.02
CA ASP A 241 11.23 15.61 -4.92
C ASP A 241 10.81 17.06 -4.63
N GLU A 242 10.04 17.26 -3.55
CA GLU A 242 9.91 18.61 -2.99
C GLU A 242 11.33 19.08 -2.73
N GLN A 243 11.71 20.11 -3.46
CA GLN A 243 13.04 20.72 -3.51
C GLN A 243 14.01 20.13 -2.48
N GLU A 244 14.94 19.28 -2.92
CA GLU A 244 16.26 19.26 -2.32
C GLU A 244 16.87 20.66 -2.53
N THR A 245 16.32 21.66 -1.86
CA THR A 245 17.11 22.83 -1.55
C THR A 245 18.19 22.30 -0.63
N GLU A 246 19.38 22.12 -1.24
CA GLU A 246 20.67 21.96 -0.61
C GLU A 246 20.61 21.38 0.79
N GLN A 247 21.07 20.12 0.95
CA GLN A 247 21.56 19.47 2.17
C GLN A 247 21.14 20.16 3.50
N SER A 248 19.85 20.45 3.66
CA SER A 248 19.40 20.96 4.94
C SER A 248 19.38 19.79 5.92
N ASP A 249 20.22 19.87 6.93
CA ASP A 249 20.30 18.89 8.01
C ASP A 249 18.98 18.83 8.77
N LYS A 250 18.06 17.99 8.29
CA LYS A 250 16.68 17.83 8.81
C LYS A 250 16.29 16.37 8.91
N VAL A 251 15.61 16.03 10.00
CA VAL A 251 14.98 14.72 10.15
C VAL A 251 13.93 14.52 9.05
N LYS A 252 13.97 13.40 8.36
CA LYS A 252 13.01 13.09 7.29
C LYS A 252 11.83 12.29 7.84
N LEU A 253 10.64 12.85 7.70
CA LEU A 253 9.36 12.25 8.06
C LEU A 253 8.67 11.78 6.80
N MET A 254 8.38 10.48 6.65
CA MET A 254 7.80 9.97 5.40
C MET A 254 6.98 8.70 5.58
N THR A 255 6.09 8.47 4.64
CA THR A 255 5.40 7.18 4.57
C THR A 255 6.35 6.07 4.14
N LEU A 256 6.04 4.81 4.50
CA LEU A 256 6.79 3.65 4.03
C LEU A 256 6.93 3.61 2.49
N HIS A 257 5.90 4.02 1.75
CA HIS A 257 5.95 4.11 0.29
C HIS A 257 6.96 5.16 -0.19
N ALA A 258 7.00 6.29 0.49
CA ALA A 258 7.90 7.39 0.15
C ALA A 258 9.38 7.05 0.42
N SER A 259 9.66 6.08 1.30
CA SER A 259 11.02 5.69 1.68
C SER A 259 11.77 4.88 0.58
N LYS A 260 11.05 4.42 -0.46
CA LYS A 260 11.66 3.62 -1.54
C LYS A 260 12.74 4.42 -2.26
N GLY A 261 13.96 3.89 -2.31
CA GLY A 261 15.12 4.52 -2.95
C GLY A 261 16.00 5.35 -2.00
N LEU A 262 15.49 5.74 -0.84
CA LEU A 262 16.24 6.49 0.17
C LEU A 262 16.95 5.55 1.16
N GLU A 263 17.92 6.09 1.91
CA GLU A 263 18.70 5.35 2.91
C GLU A 263 19.08 6.29 4.06
N PHE A 264 19.03 5.77 5.29
CA PHE A 264 19.32 6.53 6.50
C PHE A 264 20.16 5.67 7.43
N ASP A 265 21.05 6.29 8.19
CA ASP A 265 21.84 5.56 9.18
C ASP A 265 20.96 5.11 10.35
N TYR A 266 19.99 5.95 10.74
CA TYR A 266 19.02 5.70 11.81
C TYR A 266 17.59 5.73 11.27
N VAL A 267 16.85 4.64 11.42
CA VAL A 267 15.46 4.55 11.02
C VAL A 267 14.59 4.20 12.22
N PHE A 268 13.54 4.99 12.38
CA PHE A 268 12.44 4.76 13.31
C PHE A 268 11.18 4.43 12.51
N LEU A 269 10.67 3.21 12.64
CA LEU A 269 9.45 2.76 11.97
C LEU A 269 8.36 2.63 13.03
N ILE A 270 7.39 3.55 12.98
CA ILE A 270 6.45 3.78 14.06
C ILE A 270 5.08 3.14 13.84
N GLY A 271 4.37 2.87 14.93
CA GLY A 271 2.98 2.40 14.90
C GLY A 271 2.82 1.02 14.27
N VAL A 272 3.70 0.06 14.59
CA VAL A 272 3.58 -1.32 14.08
C VAL A 272 2.51 -2.09 14.85
N ASN A 273 1.28 -1.59 14.75
CA ASN A 273 0.07 -2.18 15.29
C ASN A 273 -0.74 -2.88 14.20
N TYR A 274 -1.49 -3.91 14.56
CA TYR A 274 -2.45 -4.51 13.62
C TYR A 274 -3.58 -3.53 13.28
N GLY A 275 -3.84 -3.35 11.99
CA GLY A 275 -4.78 -2.34 11.49
C GLY A 275 -4.10 -1.04 11.04
N LEU A 276 -2.80 -0.87 11.35
CA LEU A 276 -1.97 0.23 10.89
C LEU A 276 -0.77 -0.31 10.08
N ILE A 277 0.01 -1.22 10.66
CA ILE A 277 1.04 -2.01 9.96
C ILE A 277 0.91 -3.48 10.41
N PRO A 278 0.33 -4.37 9.59
CA PRO A 278 -0.29 -4.14 8.26
C PRO A 278 -1.61 -3.36 8.34
N LEU A 279 -1.88 -2.55 7.31
CA LEU A 279 -3.15 -1.87 7.15
C LEU A 279 -4.25 -2.88 6.80
N LEU A 280 -5.42 -2.74 7.43
CA LEU A 280 -6.58 -3.59 7.14
C LEU A 280 -7.33 -3.06 5.91
N SER A 281 -6.92 -3.46 4.72
CA SER A 281 -7.56 -3.09 3.45
C SER A 281 -7.89 -4.30 2.58
N GLY A 282 -8.52 -5.34 3.15
CA GLY A 282 -9.14 -6.47 2.41
C GLY A 282 -8.21 -7.36 1.59
N GLY A 283 -8.29 -8.68 1.80
CA GLY A 283 -7.72 -9.73 0.95
C GLY A 283 -6.27 -10.14 1.25
N MET A 284 -5.91 -11.35 0.80
CA MET A 284 -4.55 -11.92 0.99
C MET A 284 -3.48 -11.17 0.17
N GLU A 285 -3.83 -10.64 -1.00
CA GLU A 285 -2.92 -9.86 -1.85
C GLU A 285 -2.46 -8.56 -1.18
N SER A 286 -3.37 -7.89 -0.47
CA SER A 286 -3.07 -6.69 0.29
C SER A 286 -2.07 -6.95 1.43
N GLU A 287 -2.12 -8.12 2.08
CA GLU A 287 -1.17 -8.44 3.15
C GLU A 287 0.23 -8.72 2.63
N GLU A 288 0.34 -9.33 1.47
CA GLU A 288 1.64 -9.58 0.84
C GLU A 288 2.30 -8.26 0.41
N GLU A 289 1.51 -7.31 -0.09
CA GLU A 289 1.99 -5.97 -0.37
C GLU A 289 2.47 -5.24 0.89
N GLU A 290 1.73 -5.31 1.99
CA GLU A 290 2.12 -4.74 3.28
C GLU A 290 3.42 -5.39 3.82
N ARG A 291 3.62 -6.69 3.61
CA ARG A 291 4.89 -7.38 3.96
C ARG A 291 6.06 -6.85 3.15
N ARG A 292 5.88 -6.69 1.84
CA ARG A 292 6.90 -6.12 0.95
C ARG A 292 7.24 -4.69 1.34
N LEU A 293 6.21 -3.91 1.66
CA LEU A 293 6.37 -2.54 2.10
C LEU A 293 7.15 -2.44 3.43
N PHE A 294 6.81 -3.31 4.39
CA PHE A 294 7.52 -3.38 5.66
C PHE A 294 8.99 -3.80 5.48
N PHE A 295 9.24 -4.79 4.62
CA PHE A 295 10.59 -5.18 4.20
C PHE A 295 11.38 -3.99 3.64
N VAL A 296 10.75 -3.23 2.72
CA VAL A 296 11.37 -2.03 2.14
C VAL A 296 11.72 -1.03 3.23
N GLY A 297 10.81 -0.73 4.14
CA GLY A 297 11.05 0.19 5.26
C GLY A 297 12.22 -0.25 6.15
N MET A 298 12.25 -1.52 6.56
CA MET A 298 13.35 -2.06 7.36
C MET A 298 14.71 -1.92 6.67
N THR A 299 14.77 -2.23 5.36
CA THR A 299 16.01 -2.21 4.58
C THR A 299 16.48 -0.80 4.20
N ARG A 300 15.79 0.26 4.63
CA ARG A 300 16.25 1.66 4.51
C ARG A 300 17.25 2.01 5.61
N ALA A 301 17.26 1.25 6.71
CA ALA A 301 18.20 1.44 7.79
C ALA A 301 19.57 0.84 7.43
N LYS A 302 20.62 1.65 7.62
CA LYS A 302 22.01 1.19 7.48
C LYS A 302 22.53 0.62 8.79
N GLU A 303 22.49 1.39 9.88
CA GLU A 303 23.14 1.06 11.15
C GLU A 303 22.13 0.70 12.24
N TYR A 304 21.06 1.49 12.38
CA TYR A 304 20.12 1.39 13.50
C TYR A 304 18.67 1.33 13.00
N LEU A 305 17.93 0.36 13.53
CA LEU A 305 16.50 0.20 13.28
C LEU A 305 15.74 0.08 14.59
N GLU A 306 14.81 0.98 14.82
CA GLU A 306 13.86 0.92 15.93
C GLU A 306 12.45 0.80 15.40
N LEU A 307 11.68 -0.12 15.98
CA LEU A 307 10.28 -0.39 15.64
C LEU A 307 9.45 -0.11 16.89
N SER A 308 8.28 0.48 16.74
CA SER A 308 7.43 0.79 17.88
C SER A 308 5.97 0.39 17.68
N TYR A 309 5.25 0.23 18.78
CA TYR A 309 3.83 -0.05 18.77
C TYR A 309 3.11 0.63 19.96
N TYR A 310 1.80 0.81 19.82
CA TYR A 310 0.94 1.45 20.82
C TYR A 310 0.16 0.44 21.64
N THR A 311 -0.04 0.74 22.93
CA THR A 311 -0.94 -0.01 23.82
C THR A 311 -2.33 0.61 23.88
N SER A 312 -2.48 1.89 23.51
CA SER A 312 -3.73 2.63 23.40
C SER A 312 -3.72 3.48 22.12
N PRO A 313 -3.87 2.89 20.93
CA PRO A 313 -3.82 3.62 19.67
C PRO A 313 -5.03 4.54 19.49
N ASP A 314 -4.81 5.69 18.83
CA ASP A 314 -5.81 6.73 18.61
C ASP A 314 -6.89 6.38 17.56
N GLY A 315 -6.73 5.32 16.79
CA GLY A 315 -7.61 4.98 15.67
C GLY A 315 -8.59 3.83 15.98
N PRO A 316 -9.87 3.94 15.61
CA PRO A 316 -10.90 2.91 15.92
C PRO A 316 -10.66 1.56 15.24
N ARG A 317 -9.80 1.52 14.23
CA ARG A 317 -9.45 0.29 13.48
C ARG A 317 -8.07 -0.27 13.84
N VAL A 318 -7.35 0.39 14.73
CA VAL A 318 -6.01 -0.01 15.15
C VAL A 318 -6.11 -0.80 16.43
N MET A 319 -5.59 -2.02 16.43
CA MET A 319 -5.65 -2.88 17.60
C MET A 319 -4.52 -2.54 18.59
N PRO A 320 -4.82 -2.49 19.90
CA PRO A 320 -3.79 -2.34 20.93
C PRO A 320 -2.76 -3.46 20.91
N GLY A 321 -1.51 -3.11 21.20
CA GLY A 321 -0.41 -4.07 21.30
C GLY A 321 0.32 -4.34 19.99
N PRO A 322 1.36 -5.18 20.04
CA PRO A 322 2.26 -5.38 18.91
C PRO A 322 1.58 -6.05 17.72
N GLY A 323 1.76 -5.45 16.54
CA GLY A 323 1.35 -6.03 15.27
C GLY A 323 2.04 -7.36 15.00
N ARG A 324 1.41 -8.20 14.17
CA ARG A 324 1.94 -9.54 13.86
C ARG A 324 3.31 -9.50 13.18
N PHE A 325 3.66 -8.42 12.46
CA PHE A 325 4.95 -8.29 11.81
C PHE A 325 6.10 -8.25 12.81
N LEU A 326 5.91 -7.61 13.97
CA LEU A 326 6.91 -7.65 15.04
C LEU A 326 7.17 -9.06 15.58
N ARG A 327 6.16 -9.93 15.53
CA ARG A 327 6.27 -11.31 16.01
C ARG A 327 7.03 -12.24 15.06
N PHE A 328 7.17 -11.88 13.78
CA PHE A 328 7.96 -12.65 12.82
C PHE A 328 9.46 -12.43 12.96
N LEU A 329 9.87 -11.39 13.66
CA LEU A 329 11.28 -11.08 13.87
C LEU A 329 11.94 -12.12 14.79
N PRO A 330 13.11 -12.68 14.45
CA PRO A 330 13.82 -13.63 15.33
C PRO A 330 14.21 -12.99 16.66
N GLU A 331 13.96 -13.65 17.79
CA GLU A 331 14.24 -13.12 19.13
C GLU A 331 15.71 -12.75 19.34
N ARG A 332 16.62 -13.53 18.76
CA ARG A 332 18.05 -13.28 18.87
C ARG A 332 18.51 -11.97 18.21
N LEU A 333 17.73 -11.46 17.25
CA LEU A 333 18.03 -10.26 16.48
C LEU A 333 17.34 -9.01 17.05
N VAL A 334 16.49 -9.16 18.06
CA VAL A 334 15.72 -8.05 18.62
C VAL A 334 16.04 -7.81 20.09
N GLU A 335 15.94 -6.55 20.48
CA GLU A 335 15.87 -6.09 21.86
C GLU A 335 14.47 -5.54 22.08
N ALA A 336 13.69 -6.18 22.96
CA ALA A 336 12.27 -5.88 23.14
C ALA A 336 11.92 -5.81 24.65
N PRO A 337 10.84 -5.10 25.02
CA PRO A 337 10.29 -5.08 26.37
C PRO A 337 9.96 -6.49 26.86
N GLU A 338 10.02 -6.69 28.16
CA GLU A 338 9.84 -8.01 28.80
C GLU A 338 8.43 -8.56 28.56
N ASP A 339 7.42 -7.73 28.71
CA ASP A 339 6.03 -8.07 28.43
C ASP A 339 5.77 -8.48 26.96
N PHE A 340 6.49 -7.91 26.00
CA PHE A 340 6.46 -8.36 24.60
C PHE A 340 7.01 -9.79 24.45
N ARG A 341 8.10 -10.11 25.17
CA ARG A 341 8.70 -11.44 25.14
C ARG A 341 7.82 -12.48 25.82
N GLU A 342 7.19 -12.13 26.94
CA GLU A 342 6.25 -13.00 27.67
C GLU A 342 5.02 -13.33 26.81
N GLN A 343 4.35 -12.32 26.24
CA GLN A 343 3.21 -12.52 25.33
C GLN A 343 3.53 -13.40 24.13
N ARG A 344 4.77 -13.39 23.69
CA ARG A 344 5.24 -14.23 22.59
C ARG A 344 5.43 -15.67 23.04
N ARG A 345 5.99 -15.90 24.24
CA ARG A 345 6.17 -17.24 24.83
C ARG A 345 4.83 -17.91 25.13
N ASP A 346 3.88 -17.19 25.71
CA ASP A 346 2.55 -17.70 26.02
C ASP A 346 1.79 -18.16 24.79
N ARG A 347 1.84 -17.36 23.72
CA ARG A 347 1.21 -17.75 22.44
C ARG A 347 1.95 -18.87 21.72
N GLY A 348 3.27 -18.92 21.85
CA GLY A 348 4.08 -20.02 21.33
C GLY A 348 3.71 -21.33 22.01
N SER A 349 3.55 -21.33 23.33
CA SER A 349 3.10 -22.48 24.09
C SER A 349 1.67 -22.91 23.76
N ALA A 350 0.75 -21.94 23.58
CA ALA A 350 -0.62 -22.22 23.17
C ALA A 350 -0.71 -22.78 21.73
N GLN A 351 0.10 -22.28 20.79
CA GLN A 351 0.17 -22.85 19.45
C GLN A 351 0.79 -24.25 19.43
N ALA A 352 1.84 -24.49 20.21
CA ALA A 352 2.43 -25.80 20.37
C ALA A 352 1.41 -26.80 20.96
N HIS A 353 0.65 -26.37 21.96
CA HIS A 353 -0.40 -27.18 22.55
C HIS A 353 -1.53 -27.50 21.56
N LEU A 354 -1.96 -26.52 20.75
CA LEU A 354 -2.94 -26.74 19.67
C LEU A 354 -2.41 -27.66 18.57
N GLN A 355 -1.12 -27.61 18.24
CA GLN A 355 -0.50 -28.53 17.29
C GLN A 355 -0.41 -29.94 17.87
N ASP A 356 -0.10 -30.09 19.15
CA ASP A 356 -0.10 -31.37 19.83
C ASP A 356 -1.49 -32.00 19.88
N ILE A 357 -2.53 -31.21 20.19
CA ILE A 357 -3.91 -31.68 20.15
C ILE A 357 -4.30 -32.10 18.73
N LYS A 358 -3.97 -31.33 17.70
CA LYS A 358 -4.23 -31.73 16.30
C LYS A 358 -3.53 -33.03 15.94
N LYS A 359 -2.29 -33.19 16.36
CA LYS A 359 -1.51 -34.42 16.14
C LYS A 359 -2.10 -35.63 16.85
N GLN A 360 -2.60 -35.46 18.08
CA GLN A 360 -3.30 -36.49 18.82
C GLN A 360 -4.62 -36.89 18.15
N ILE A 361 -5.41 -35.89 17.66
CA ILE A 361 -6.64 -36.15 16.91
C ILE A 361 -6.36 -36.90 15.61
N GLU A 362 -5.32 -36.54 14.91
CA GLU A 362 -4.91 -37.18 13.65
C GLU A 362 -4.44 -38.62 13.87
N GLN A 363 -3.68 -38.86 14.95
CA GLN A 363 -3.27 -40.20 15.37
C GLN A 363 -4.43 -41.06 15.84
N ALA A 364 -5.44 -40.48 16.56
CA ALA A 364 -6.63 -41.16 16.94
C ALA A 364 -7.49 -41.58 15.74
N ARG A 365 -7.66 -40.69 14.76
CA ARG A 365 -8.33 -40.99 13.47
C ARG A 365 -7.62 -42.05 12.65
N GLN A 366 -6.29 -42.09 12.64
CA GLN A 366 -5.54 -43.15 11.97
C GLN A 366 -5.75 -44.50 12.66
N LYS A 367 -5.74 -44.54 13.97
CA LYS A 367 -6.03 -45.77 14.74
C LYS A 367 -7.47 -46.28 14.56
N GLU A 368 -8.46 -45.36 14.51
CA GLU A 368 -9.85 -45.76 14.20
C GLU A 368 -9.97 -46.32 12.77
N ASN A 369 -9.31 -45.71 11.77
CA ASN A 369 -9.30 -46.22 10.40
C ASN A 369 -8.57 -47.58 10.28
N GLU A 370 -7.50 -47.80 11.04
CA GLU A 370 -6.83 -49.10 11.09
C GLU A 370 -7.72 -50.18 11.73
N GLN A 371 -8.45 -49.88 12.79
CA GLN A 371 -9.39 -50.80 13.42
C GLN A 371 -10.61 -51.11 12.53
N VAL A 372 -11.09 -50.11 11.76
CA VAL A 372 -12.18 -50.31 10.79
C VAL A 372 -11.70 -51.18 9.59
N THR A 373 -10.43 -51.06 9.17
CA THR A 373 -9.88 -51.93 8.13
C THR A 373 -9.55 -53.33 8.62
N GLU A 374 -9.18 -53.53 9.88
CA GLU A 374 -9.01 -54.86 10.48
C GLU A 374 -10.36 -55.56 10.70
N SER A 375 -11.40 -54.84 11.15
CA SER A 375 -12.76 -55.41 11.28
C SER A 375 -13.40 -55.72 9.92
N ALA A 376 -13.13 -54.91 8.88
CA ALA A 376 -13.65 -55.18 7.54
C ALA A 376 -12.94 -56.39 6.82
N SER A 377 -11.76 -56.79 7.27
CA SER A 377 -11.09 -58.02 6.76
C SER A 377 -11.52 -59.33 7.43
N MET A 378 -12.27 -59.27 8.55
CA MET A 378 -12.81 -60.46 9.24
C MET A 378 -14.27 -60.80 8.89
N GLU A 379 -15.01 -59.89 8.22
CA GLU A 379 -16.44 -60.12 7.89
C GLU A 379 -16.73 -60.52 6.44
N GLN A 380 -15.82 -61.21 5.76
CA GLN A 380 -16.10 -61.83 4.47
C GLN A 380 -16.39 -63.34 4.58
N VAL A 381 -17.20 -63.78 5.48
CA VAL A 381 -17.96 -65.07 5.38
C VAL A 381 -19.22 -64.97 6.20
N GLY A 382 -20.38 -64.80 5.57
CA GLY A 382 -21.67 -65.04 6.25
C GLY A 382 -22.80 -64.19 5.72
N SER A 383 -23.51 -64.71 4.73
CA SER A 383 -24.96 -64.63 4.49
C SER A 383 -25.75 -63.34 4.59
N ARG A 384 -26.33 -63.02 3.45
CA ARG A 384 -27.48 -62.16 3.21
C ARG A 384 -28.61 -62.35 4.26
N GLU A 385 -28.99 -61.26 4.93
CA GLU A 385 -30.38 -61.07 5.31
C GLU A 385 -30.63 -59.53 5.34
N SER A 386 -31.61 -59.12 4.57
CA SER A 386 -32.09 -57.75 4.44
C SER A 386 -32.92 -57.35 5.68
N VAL A 387 -32.41 -56.42 6.46
CA VAL A 387 -33.24 -55.70 7.46
C VAL A 387 -33.41 -54.28 6.96
N ALA A 388 -34.65 -53.93 6.62
CA ALA A 388 -35.10 -52.58 6.32
C ALA A 388 -34.98 -51.75 7.57
N VAL A 389 -34.11 -50.75 7.55
CA VAL A 389 -34.07 -49.70 8.59
C VAL A 389 -35.07 -48.63 8.21
N ASP A 390 -36.05 -48.51 9.06
CA ASP A 390 -37.13 -47.52 9.03
C ASP A 390 -36.53 -46.08 9.20
N THR A 391 -36.45 -45.36 8.11
CA THR A 391 -35.98 -43.97 8.08
C THR A 391 -37.15 -43.01 8.14
N THR A 392 -37.72 -42.82 9.32
CA THR A 392 -38.55 -41.65 9.61
C THR A 392 -37.71 -40.54 10.23
N ALA A 393 -36.78 -40.01 9.45
CA ALA A 393 -36.15 -38.75 9.82
C ALA A 393 -37.10 -37.61 9.45
N ARG A 394 -37.76 -37.01 10.45
CA ARG A 394 -38.46 -35.74 10.29
C ARG A 394 -37.44 -34.68 9.91
N SER A 395 -37.53 -34.13 8.69
CA SER A 395 -36.69 -33.02 8.26
C SER A 395 -36.99 -31.79 9.12
N ARG A 396 -36.01 -31.36 9.93
CA ARG A 396 -36.13 -30.14 10.72
C ARG A 396 -35.69 -28.96 9.87
N ARG A 397 -36.56 -27.95 9.72
CA ARG A 397 -36.26 -26.73 9.01
C ARG A 397 -35.65 -25.67 9.93
N VAL A 398 -34.68 -24.96 9.44
CA VAL A 398 -34.02 -23.87 10.17
C VAL A 398 -33.91 -22.62 9.28
N ARG A 399 -33.98 -21.47 9.93
CA ARG A 399 -33.74 -20.17 9.26
C ARG A 399 -32.40 -19.60 9.67
N HIS A 400 -31.66 -19.15 8.70
CA HIS A 400 -30.38 -18.39 8.88
C HIS A 400 -30.52 -17.00 8.28
N ALA A 401 -30.06 -15.95 8.99
CA ALA A 401 -30.24 -14.55 8.57
C ALA A 401 -29.65 -14.23 7.18
N LYS A 402 -28.56 -14.92 6.77
CA LYS A 402 -27.89 -14.70 5.49
C LYS A 402 -28.31 -15.69 4.40
N TYR A 403 -28.66 -16.93 4.75
CA TYR A 403 -28.87 -18.00 3.77
C TYR A 403 -30.35 -18.40 3.61
N GLY A 404 -31.25 -17.78 4.38
CA GLY A 404 -32.69 -18.06 4.28
C GLY A 404 -33.08 -19.35 5.03
N ILE A 405 -34.11 -20.04 4.52
CA ILE A 405 -34.64 -21.28 5.09
C ILE A 405 -33.91 -22.48 4.47
N GLY A 406 -33.40 -23.37 5.31
CA GLY A 406 -32.74 -24.61 4.91
C GLY A 406 -33.21 -25.80 5.72
N GLU A 407 -32.82 -26.99 5.30
CA GLU A 407 -33.15 -28.28 5.96
C GLU A 407 -31.89 -28.88 6.58
N ILE A 408 -31.99 -29.39 7.82
CA ILE A 408 -30.88 -30.08 8.47
C ILE A 408 -30.71 -31.43 7.81
N VAL A 409 -29.54 -31.62 7.18
CA VAL A 409 -29.16 -32.85 6.49
C VAL A 409 -28.37 -33.79 7.40
N GLU A 410 -27.59 -33.22 8.31
CA GLU A 410 -26.77 -33.99 9.25
C GLU A 410 -26.64 -33.22 10.57
N GLU A 411 -26.86 -33.91 11.70
CA GLU A 411 -26.71 -33.34 13.04
C GLU A 411 -25.79 -34.24 13.88
N LYS A 412 -24.63 -33.67 14.27
CA LYS A 412 -23.67 -34.30 15.19
C LYS A 412 -23.58 -33.51 16.48
N GLU A 413 -22.95 -34.07 17.52
CA GLU A 413 -22.85 -33.42 18.82
C GLU A 413 -22.30 -31.98 18.77
N MET A 414 -21.35 -31.70 17.86
CA MET A 414 -20.66 -30.41 17.73
C MET A 414 -20.98 -29.67 16.43
N GLN A 415 -21.60 -30.32 15.44
CA GLN A 415 -21.79 -29.75 14.09
C GLN A 415 -23.18 -30.01 13.55
N ILE A 416 -23.73 -29.05 12.84
CA ILE A 416 -24.97 -29.15 12.09
C ILE A 416 -24.70 -28.82 10.64
N VAL A 417 -25.11 -29.68 9.73
CA VAL A 417 -25.06 -29.46 8.28
C VAL A 417 -26.45 -29.11 7.79
N VAL A 418 -26.60 -27.93 7.23
CA VAL A 418 -27.89 -27.44 6.70
C VAL A 418 -27.74 -27.25 5.19
N GLU A 419 -28.71 -27.76 4.45
CA GLU A 419 -28.80 -27.54 2.99
C GLU A 419 -29.78 -26.39 2.70
N PHE A 420 -29.26 -25.37 2.05
CA PHE A 420 -30.04 -24.20 1.63
C PHE A 420 -30.29 -24.27 0.12
N PRO A 421 -31.53 -24.02 -0.38
CA PRO A 421 -31.85 -24.16 -1.80
C PRO A 421 -30.95 -23.40 -2.77
N ASP A 422 -30.57 -22.16 -2.41
CA ASP A 422 -29.78 -21.28 -3.26
C ASP A 422 -28.26 -21.29 -2.95
N TYR A 423 -27.84 -21.90 -1.84
CA TYR A 423 -26.46 -21.81 -1.34
C TYR A 423 -25.79 -23.17 -1.08
N GLY A 424 -26.49 -24.28 -1.29
CA GLY A 424 -26.01 -25.64 -1.04
C GLY A 424 -25.76 -25.94 0.44
N LYS A 425 -24.97 -26.98 0.72
CA LYS A 425 -24.68 -27.46 2.08
C LYS A 425 -23.72 -26.50 2.79
N LYS A 426 -24.09 -26.13 4.03
CA LYS A 426 -23.26 -25.29 4.93
C LYS A 426 -23.15 -26.00 6.28
N GLU A 427 -21.91 -26.00 6.81
CA GLU A 427 -21.59 -26.56 8.11
C GLU A 427 -21.53 -25.46 9.16
N PHE A 428 -22.18 -25.70 10.31
CA PHE A 428 -22.20 -24.78 11.45
C PHE A 428 -21.76 -25.50 12.71
N ILE A 429 -21.06 -24.82 13.59
CA ILE A 429 -20.78 -25.30 14.95
C ILE A 429 -22.03 -25.09 15.77
N ARG A 430 -22.61 -26.17 16.34
CA ARG A 430 -23.92 -26.17 17.02
C ARG A 430 -24.06 -25.08 18.08
N GLN A 431 -23.04 -24.85 18.88
CA GLN A 431 -23.04 -23.87 19.99
C GLN A 431 -23.05 -22.39 19.50
N PHE A 432 -22.65 -22.13 18.28
CA PHE A 432 -22.49 -20.76 17.72
C PHE A 432 -23.29 -20.55 16.44
N ALA A 433 -24.12 -21.54 16.06
CA ALA A 433 -24.88 -21.45 14.82
C ALA A 433 -26.05 -20.46 15.02
N PRO A 434 -26.12 -19.37 14.25
CA PRO A 434 -27.23 -18.42 14.30
C PRO A 434 -28.42 -18.99 13.51
N LEU A 435 -28.92 -20.14 13.95
CA LEU A 435 -30.03 -20.89 13.35
C LEU A 435 -31.28 -20.79 14.24
N GLU A 436 -32.35 -20.31 13.64
CA GLU A 436 -33.69 -20.29 14.24
C GLU A 436 -34.43 -21.55 13.78
N TYR A 437 -34.80 -22.44 14.74
CA TYR A 437 -35.56 -23.66 14.43
C TYR A 437 -37.01 -23.30 14.12
N LEU A 438 -37.47 -23.71 12.95
CA LEU A 438 -38.85 -23.51 12.53
C LEU A 438 -39.61 -24.78 12.93
N ASP A 439 -40.24 -24.73 14.13
CA ASP A 439 -41.14 -25.79 14.59
C ASP A 439 -42.31 -25.90 13.63
N THR A 440 -42.61 -27.15 13.26
CA THR A 440 -43.88 -27.55 12.63
C THR A 440 -44.88 -27.96 13.70
#